data_a6dbc6c52adc92bcec7b2c6aff7bba13
#
_entry.id   a6dbc6c52adc92bcec7b2c6aff7bba13
#
_cell.length_a   1.000
_cell.length_b   1.000
_cell.length_c   1.000
_cell.angle_alpha   90.00
_cell.angle_beta   90.00
_cell.angle_gamma   90.00
#
_symmetry.space_group_name_H-M   'P 1'
#
loop_
_entity.id
_entity.type
_entity.pdbx_description
1 polymer ?
#
loop_
_entity_poly.entity_id
_entity_poly.type
_entity_poly.pdbx_seq_one_letter_code
_entity_poly.pdbx_strand_id
1 'polypeptide(L)'
;MEQNISSQILLSLIQEGLHVRALAVRLGTNHSTVLRRLQELVEENAVDFRTEGKNKVYYVKKTIEGRNRVIMAEYCRLSQILKRYPYLRGPVKTLLSHSEVPLVLIFGSHAKGTATGRSDIDVFLEKGEKTLKQELEKKYPRLSVKIGDFDPASPLVREMMKGHVIVKGVERYYDATGFFSETAA
;
A
#
# COMPACT_ATOMS: atom_id res chain seq x y z
N MET A 1 10.01 13.85 -8.27
CA MET A 1 8.57 14.16 -8.44
C MET A 1 7.88 13.15 -9.36
N GLU A 2 8.50 12.75 -10.44
CA GLU A 2 7.92 11.87 -11.47
C GLU A 2 7.63 10.43 -11.02
N GLN A 3 8.55 9.76 -10.30
CA GLN A 3 8.32 8.42 -9.74
C GLN A 3 7.10 8.33 -8.81
N ASN A 4 6.71 9.46 -8.19
CA ASN A 4 5.58 9.50 -7.27
C ASN A 4 4.24 9.29 -7.99
N ILE A 5 4.03 9.87 -9.18
CA ILE A 5 2.77 9.76 -9.91
C ILE A 5 2.55 8.34 -10.44
N SER A 6 3.58 7.70 -11.01
CA SER A 6 3.47 6.30 -11.45
C SER A 6 3.13 5.35 -10.30
N SER A 7 3.77 5.53 -9.13
CA SER A 7 3.43 4.75 -7.93
C SER A 7 1.99 4.96 -7.48
N GLN A 8 1.49 6.19 -7.49
CA GLN A 8 0.11 6.50 -7.10
C GLN A 8 -0.91 5.95 -8.12
N ILE A 9 -0.58 5.96 -9.41
CA ILE A 9 -1.40 5.32 -10.45
C ILE A 9 -1.51 3.82 -10.15
N LEU A 10 -0.39 3.12 -9.96
CA LEU A 10 -0.39 1.68 -9.67
C LEU A 10 -1.20 1.34 -8.42
N LEU A 11 -0.99 2.07 -7.31
CA LEU A 11 -1.73 1.87 -6.07
C LEU A 11 -3.23 2.17 -6.20
N SER A 12 -3.63 3.03 -7.13
CA SER A 12 -5.04 3.25 -7.46
C SER A 12 -5.61 2.11 -8.29
N LEU A 13 -4.85 1.61 -9.27
CA LEU A 13 -5.28 0.54 -10.19
C LEU A 13 -5.33 -0.85 -9.53
N ILE A 14 -4.62 -1.07 -8.41
CA ILE A 14 -4.75 -2.28 -7.59
C ILE A 14 -6.16 -2.37 -6.97
N GLN A 15 -6.76 -1.25 -6.63
CA GLN A 15 -8.08 -1.23 -5.99
C GLN A 15 -9.20 -1.49 -7.00
N GLU A 16 -9.08 -0.89 -8.18
CA GLU A 16 -10.07 -1.00 -9.27
C GLU A 16 -9.48 -0.54 -10.61
N GLY A 17 -10.03 -1.03 -11.71
CA GLY A 17 -9.72 -0.49 -13.04
C GLY A 17 -10.25 0.93 -13.20
N LEU A 18 -9.44 1.84 -13.74
CA LEU A 18 -9.78 3.25 -13.87
C LEU A 18 -9.41 3.81 -15.25
N HIS A 19 -10.23 4.73 -15.74
CA HIS A 19 -9.89 5.52 -16.93
C HIS A 19 -9.04 6.75 -16.56
N VAL A 20 -8.33 7.31 -17.54
CA VAL A 20 -7.38 8.43 -17.37
C VAL A 20 -7.98 9.60 -16.58
N ARG A 21 -9.23 9.99 -16.91
CA ARG A 21 -9.89 11.13 -16.26
C ARG A 21 -10.15 10.87 -14.77
N ALA A 22 -10.56 9.66 -14.40
CA ALA A 22 -10.77 9.30 -12.99
C ALA A 22 -9.45 9.30 -12.22
N LEU A 23 -8.37 8.77 -12.80
CA LEU A 23 -7.04 8.86 -12.22
C LEU A 23 -6.56 10.31 -12.05
N ALA A 24 -6.76 11.16 -13.04
CA ALA A 24 -6.37 12.57 -12.97
C ALA A 24 -7.08 13.30 -11.82
N VAL A 25 -8.39 13.07 -11.66
CA VAL A 25 -9.18 13.62 -10.54
C VAL A 25 -8.69 13.05 -9.20
N ARG A 26 -8.55 11.72 -9.08
CA ARG A 26 -8.09 11.05 -7.85
C ARG A 26 -6.71 11.52 -7.38
N LEU A 27 -5.80 11.78 -8.32
CA LEU A 27 -4.42 12.16 -8.03
C LEU A 27 -4.21 13.68 -7.98
N GLY A 28 -5.24 14.48 -8.24
CA GLY A 28 -5.12 15.95 -8.27
C GLY A 28 -4.11 16.45 -9.31
N THR A 29 -4.05 15.80 -10.49
CA THR A 29 -3.10 16.12 -11.55
C THR A 29 -3.82 16.25 -12.91
N ASN A 30 -3.09 16.68 -13.95
CA ASN A 30 -3.68 16.85 -15.27
C ASN A 30 -3.74 15.52 -16.06
N HIS A 31 -4.67 15.47 -17.01
CA HIS A 31 -4.93 14.32 -17.87
C HIS A 31 -3.69 13.88 -18.69
N SER A 32 -2.94 14.84 -19.24
CA SER A 32 -1.78 14.54 -20.08
C SER A 32 -0.64 13.88 -19.29
N THR A 33 -0.42 14.31 -18.04
CA THR A 33 0.56 13.68 -17.15
C THR A 33 0.19 12.22 -16.86
N VAL A 34 -1.09 11.97 -16.51
CA VAL A 34 -1.57 10.59 -16.25
C VAL A 34 -1.44 9.73 -17.50
N LEU A 35 -1.87 10.25 -18.65
CA LEU A 35 -1.82 9.51 -19.91
C LEU A 35 -0.37 9.11 -20.28
N ARG A 36 0.57 10.03 -20.19
CA ARG A 36 1.99 9.76 -20.45
C ARG A 36 2.53 8.67 -19.53
N ARG A 37 2.21 8.75 -18.21
CA ARG A 37 2.67 7.73 -17.24
C ARG A 37 2.02 6.37 -17.46
N LEU A 38 0.76 6.33 -17.87
CA LEU A 38 0.10 5.07 -18.24
C LEU A 38 0.73 4.45 -19.48
N GLN A 39 1.11 5.26 -20.47
CA GLN A 39 1.81 4.76 -21.66
C GLN A 39 3.16 4.13 -21.30
N GLU A 40 3.97 4.79 -20.46
CA GLU A 40 5.23 4.26 -19.94
C GLU A 40 5.00 2.90 -19.21
N LEU A 41 3.99 2.83 -18.34
CA LEU A 41 3.67 1.59 -17.61
C LEU A 41 3.13 0.46 -18.51
N VAL A 42 2.48 0.80 -19.61
CA VAL A 42 2.05 -0.19 -20.64
C VAL A 42 3.27 -0.70 -21.40
N GLU A 43 4.19 0.16 -21.84
CA GLU A 43 5.44 -0.21 -22.50
C GLU A 43 6.31 -1.11 -21.60
N GLU A 44 6.29 -0.86 -20.28
CA GLU A 44 6.98 -1.67 -19.28
C GLU A 44 6.26 -2.99 -18.95
N ASN A 45 5.18 -3.35 -19.61
CA ASN A 45 4.38 -4.55 -19.35
C ASN A 45 3.76 -4.63 -17.93
N ALA A 46 3.66 -3.50 -17.24
CA ALA A 46 3.14 -3.44 -15.87
C ALA A 46 1.64 -3.15 -15.79
N VAL A 47 1.10 -2.45 -16.78
CA VAL A 47 -0.30 -2.04 -16.90
C VAL A 47 -0.82 -2.42 -18.28
N ASP A 48 -2.13 -2.67 -18.38
CA ASP A 48 -2.82 -2.83 -19.64
C ASP A 48 -4.20 -2.14 -19.56
N PHE A 49 -4.95 -2.16 -20.64
CA PHE A 49 -6.28 -1.57 -20.68
C PHE A 49 -7.26 -2.45 -21.45
N ARG A 50 -8.52 -2.35 -21.08
CA ARG A 50 -9.64 -2.86 -21.85
C ARG A 50 -10.51 -1.71 -22.32
N THR A 51 -11.19 -1.88 -23.44
CA THR A 51 -12.11 -0.88 -23.96
C THR A 51 -13.51 -1.11 -23.38
N GLU A 52 -14.04 -0.10 -22.70
CA GLU A 52 -15.42 -0.08 -22.18
C GLU A 52 -16.16 1.11 -22.82
N GLY A 53 -17.02 0.81 -23.81
CA GLY A 53 -17.66 1.83 -24.64
C GLY A 53 -16.61 2.63 -25.41
N LYS A 54 -16.56 3.95 -25.17
CA LYS A 54 -15.58 4.86 -25.80
C LYS A 54 -14.33 5.10 -24.95
N ASN A 55 -14.21 4.48 -23.76
CA ASN A 55 -13.14 4.74 -22.81
C ASN A 55 -12.19 3.53 -22.70
N LYS A 56 -10.92 3.81 -22.46
CA LYS A 56 -9.92 2.83 -22.00
C LYS A 56 -9.92 2.78 -20.49
N VAL A 57 -10.17 1.61 -19.91
CA VAL A 57 -10.07 1.34 -18.47
C VAL A 57 -8.78 0.57 -18.24
N TYR A 58 -7.86 1.18 -17.50
CA TYR A 58 -6.55 0.63 -17.21
C TYR A 58 -6.58 -0.24 -15.96
N TYR A 59 -5.72 -1.24 -15.92
CA TYR A 59 -5.54 -2.17 -14.78
C TYR A 59 -4.11 -2.64 -14.68
N VAL A 60 -3.68 -3.06 -13.49
CA VAL A 60 -2.36 -3.67 -13.29
C VAL A 60 -2.35 -5.08 -13.87
N LYS A 61 -1.33 -5.39 -14.69
CA LYS A 61 -1.11 -6.74 -15.20
C LYS A 61 -0.58 -7.67 -14.11
N LYS A 62 -0.98 -8.94 -14.17
CA LYS A 62 -0.47 -10.00 -13.27
C LYS A 62 0.86 -10.60 -13.77
N THR A 63 1.70 -9.78 -14.39
CA THR A 63 3.03 -10.12 -14.89
C THR A 63 4.09 -9.91 -13.80
N ILE A 64 5.30 -10.42 -14.01
CA ILE A 64 6.45 -10.18 -13.12
C ILE A 64 6.75 -8.69 -13.03
N GLU A 65 6.68 -7.95 -14.16
CA GLU A 65 6.91 -6.52 -14.23
C GLU A 65 5.83 -5.76 -13.47
N GLY A 66 4.57 -6.11 -13.64
CA GLY A 66 3.44 -5.52 -12.89
C GLY A 66 3.60 -5.72 -11.38
N ARG A 67 3.94 -6.95 -10.96
CA ARG A 67 4.22 -7.27 -9.56
C ARG A 67 5.38 -6.43 -9.01
N ASN A 68 6.50 -6.36 -9.71
CA ASN A 68 7.67 -5.60 -9.28
C ASN A 68 7.36 -4.11 -9.18
N ARG A 69 6.64 -3.54 -10.15
CA ARG A 69 6.24 -2.13 -10.12
C ARG A 69 5.33 -1.80 -8.95
N VAL A 70 4.42 -2.70 -8.58
CA VAL A 70 3.56 -2.55 -7.42
C VAL A 70 4.36 -2.61 -6.12
N ILE A 71 5.27 -3.56 -5.97
CA ILE A 71 6.16 -3.66 -4.81
C ILE A 71 6.98 -2.37 -4.63
N MET A 72 7.55 -1.84 -5.71
CA MET A 72 8.25 -0.55 -5.69
C MET A 72 7.32 0.60 -5.29
N ALA A 73 6.07 0.59 -5.74
CA ALA A 73 5.09 1.62 -5.40
C ALA A 73 4.76 1.62 -3.88
N GLU A 74 4.68 0.44 -3.25
CA GLU A 74 4.48 0.33 -1.80
C GLU A 74 5.68 0.88 -1.01
N TYR A 75 6.92 0.59 -1.41
CA TYR A 75 8.10 1.21 -0.78
C TYR A 75 8.14 2.73 -0.97
N CYS A 76 7.73 3.24 -2.14
CA CYS A 76 7.57 4.67 -2.34
C CYS A 76 6.51 5.26 -1.39
N ARG A 77 5.39 4.56 -1.18
CA ARG A 77 4.33 4.97 -0.25
C ARG A 77 4.83 5.04 1.20
N LEU A 78 5.59 4.03 1.66
CA LEU A 78 6.24 4.07 2.98
C LEU A 78 7.18 5.27 3.09
N SER A 79 7.99 5.52 2.10
CA SER A 79 8.92 6.66 2.10
C SER A 79 8.19 8.00 2.18
N GLN A 80 7.04 8.13 1.51
CA GLN A 80 6.20 9.34 1.56
C GLN A 80 5.60 9.56 2.95
N ILE A 81 5.10 8.50 3.60
CA ILE A 81 4.52 8.61 4.94
C ILE A 81 5.60 9.00 5.97
N LEU A 82 6.81 8.45 5.85
CA LEU A 82 7.96 8.82 6.69
C LEU A 82 8.44 10.25 6.45
N LYS A 83 8.27 10.78 5.24
CA LYS A 83 8.53 12.19 4.94
C LYS A 83 7.46 13.09 5.54
N ARG A 84 6.19 12.69 5.47
CA ARG A 84 5.05 13.45 6.01
C ARG A 84 5.03 13.45 7.55
N TYR A 85 5.38 12.32 8.17
CA TYR A 85 5.38 12.11 9.61
C TYR A 85 6.76 11.62 10.08
N PRO A 86 7.78 12.50 10.18
CA PRO A 86 9.16 12.11 10.50
C PRO A 86 9.32 11.35 11.83
N TYR A 87 8.42 11.56 12.78
CA TYR A 87 8.42 10.85 14.07
C TYR A 87 8.11 9.34 13.96
N LEU A 88 7.56 8.87 12.82
CA LEU A 88 7.37 7.45 12.56
C LEU A 88 8.68 6.68 12.31
N ARG A 89 9.79 7.38 12.02
CA ARG A 89 11.09 6.73 11.71
C ARG A 89 11.59 5.84 12.85
N GLY A 90 11.45 6.28 14.09
CA GLY A 90 11.85 5.51 15.28
C GLY A 90 11.03 4.21 15.41
N PRO A 91 9.71 4.28 15.52
CA PRO A 91 8.83 3.10 15.51
C PRO A 91 9.08 2.17 14.32
N VAL A 92 9.12 2.70 13.09
CA VAL A 92 9.33 1.90 11.87
C VAL A 92 10.68 1.18 11.91
N LYS A 93 11.76 1.85 12.32
CA LYS A 93 13.08 1.22 12.47
C LYS A 93 13.04 0.04 13.46
N THR A 94 12.35 0.21 14.59
CA THR A 94 12.17 -0.87 15.58
C THR A 94 11.32 -2.00 14.99
N LEU A 95 10.21 -1.71 14.32
CA LEU A 95 9.36 -2.73 13.69
C LEU A 95 10.10 -3.55 12.64
N LEU A 96 10.97 -2.92 11.84
CA LEU A 96 11.78 -3.59 10.82
C LEU A 96 12.85 -4.54 11.41
N SER A 97 13.30 -4.32 12.66
CA SER A 97 14.30 -5.19 13.31
C SER A 97 13.73 -6.54 13.79
N HIS A 98 12.42 -6.69 13.89
CA HIS A 98 11.75 -7.92 14.31
C HIS A 98 11.57 -8.89 13.12
N SER A 99 12.58 -9.70 12.82
CA SER A 99 12.60 -10.61 11.66
C SER A 99 11.50 -11.66 11.70
N GLU A 100 11.08 -12.06 12.90
CA GLU A 100 10.05 -13.07 13.20
C GLU A 100 8.62 -12.64 12.78
N VAL A 101 8.36 -11.33 12.64
CA VAL A 101 7.05 -10.81 12.21
C VAL A 101 7.01 -10.76 10.67
N PRO A 102 6.20 -11.57 10.00
CA PRO A 102 6.21 -11.65 8.53
C PRO A 102 5.58 -10.46 7.82
N LEU A 103 4.58 -9.81 8.46
CA LEU A 103 3.87 -8.66 7.89
C LEU A 103 3.63 -7.60 8.95
N VAL A 104 3.96 -6.36 8.62
CA VAL A 104 3.72 -5.17 9.45
C VAL A 104 3.03 -4.09 8.62
N LEU A 105 1.86 -3.63 9.09
CA LEU A 105 1.09 -2.56 8.46
C LEU A 105 0.93 -1.38 9.41
N ILE A 106 1.01 -0.17 8.89
CA ILE A 106 0.44 1.03 9.52
C ILE A 106 -0.92 1.27 8.87
N PHE A 107 -1.95 1.53 9.68
CA PHE A 107 -3.30 1.80 9.19
C PHE A 107 -3.93 3.01 9.90
N GLY A 108 -5.23 3.21 9.77
CA GLY A 108 -5.92 4.33 10.41
C GLY A 108 -5.54 5.70 9.85
N SER A 109 -5.50 6.71 10.70
CA SER A 109 -5.32 8.12 10.32
C SER A 109 -3.97 8.41 9.66
N HIS A 110 -2.90 7.76 10.10
CA HIS A 110 -1.58 7.92 9.52
C HIS A 110 -1.52 7.42 8.07
N ALA A 111 -2.06 6.24 7.81
CA ALA A 111 -2.11 5.67 6.46
C ALA A 111 -3.00 6.50 5.51
N LYS A 112 -4.10 7.06 6.04
CA LYS A 112 -5.02 7.95 5.30
C LYS A 112 -4.44 9.37 5.12
N GLY A 113 -3.34 9.69 5.78
CA GLY A 113 -2.74 11.03 5.73
C GLY A 113 -3.52 12.11 6.48
N THR A 114 -4.43 11.73 7.37
CA THR A 114 -5.27 12.65 8.17
C THR A 114 -4.85 12.76 9.63
N ALA A 115 -3.74 12.09 10.01
CA ALA A 115 -3.23 12.11 11.36
C ALA A 115 -2.83 13.51 11.81
N THR A 116 -3.16 13.83 13.06
CA THR A 116 -2.77 15.05 13.77
C THR A 116 -1.64 14.74 14.76
N GLY A 117 -1.10 15.78 15.41
CA GLY A 117 -0.09 15.62 16.44
C GLY A 117 -0.52 14.78 17.66
N ARG A 118 -1.82 14.55 17.84
CA ARG A 118 -2.40 13.76 18.95
C ARG A 118 -2.89 12.38 18.53
N SER A 119 -2.87 12.04 17.23
CA SER A 119 -3.38 10.76 16.73
C SER A 119 -2.48 9.61 17.16
N ASP A 120 -3.10 8.48 17.57
CA ASP A 120 -2.38 7.24 17.80
C ASP A 120 -1.84 6.66 16.48
N ILE A 121 -0.75 5.90 16.57
CA ILE A 121 -0.14 5.21 15.45
C ILE A 121 -0.65 3.77 15.46
N ASP A 122 -1.64 3.50 14.62
CA ASP A 122 -2.23 2.16 14.52
C ASP A 122 -1.33 1.24 13.70
N VAL A 123 -0.87 0.15 14.32
CA VAL A 123 0.02 -0.85 13.72
C VAL A 123 -0.60 -2.23 13.84
N PHE A 124 -0.51 -3.00 12.77
CA PHE A 124 -0.85 -4.42 12.76
C PHE A 124 0.43 -5.26 12.59
N LEU A 125 0.56 -6.29 13.41
CA LEU A 125 1.63 -7.29 13.35
C LEU A 125 1.01 -8.67 13.08
N GLU A 126 1.35 -9.27 11.94
CA GLU A 126 0.96 -10.65 11.67
C GLU A 126 1.75 -11.59 12.59
N LYS A 127 1.05 -12.46 13.32
CA LYS A 127 1.65 -13.47 14.23
C LYS A 127 2.59 -12.89 15.29
N GLY A 128 2.42 -11.62 15.65
CA GLY A 128 3.21 -11.00 16.72
C GLY A 128 2.89 -11.60 18.09
N GLU A 129 3.87 -11.58 18.99
CA GLU A 129 3.69 -12.01 20.38
C GLU A 129 3.14 -10.88 21.26
N LYS A 130 2.41 -11.26 22.34
CA LYS A 130 1.89 -10.27 23.31
C LYS A 130 3.00 -9.50 24.02
N THR A 131 4.13 -10.15 24.28
CA THR A 131 5.33 -9.55 24.85
C THR A 131 5.87 -8.44 23.97
N LEU A 132 6.03 -8.70 22.67
CA LEU A 132 6.46 -7.72 21.68
C LEU A 132 5.50 -6.51 21.63
N LYS A 133 4.18 -6.75 21.65
CA LYS A 133 3.20 -5.68 21.71
C LYS A 133 3.45 -4.76 22.93
N GLN A 134 3.58 -5.36 24.12
CA GLN A 134 3.77 -4.60 25.37
C GLN A 134 5.08 -3.80 25.35
N GLU A 135 6.16 -4.37 24.83
CA GLU A 135 7.44 -3.68 24.66
C GLU A 135 7.34 -2.49 23.71
N LEU A 136 6.69 -2.65 22.56
CA LEU A 136 6.51 -1.60 21.58
C LEU A 136 5.64 -0.47 22.09
N GLU A 137 4.51 -0.77 22.75
CA GLU A 137 3.59 0.23 23.30
C GLU A 137 4.24 0.96 24.51
N LYS A 138 5.05 0.28 25.32
CA LYS A 138 5.84 0.89 26.40
C LYS A 138 6.91 1.84 25.85
N LYS A 139 7.63 1.41 24.78
CA LYS A 139 8.69 2.21 24.15
C LYS A 139 8.14 3.41 23.38
N TYR A 140 6.98 3.27 22.79
CA TYR A 140 6.30 4.28 21.97
C TYR A 140 4.86 4.45 22.46
N PRO A 141 4.57 5.31 23.44
CA PRO A 141 3.25 5.42 24.08
C PRO A 141 2.08 5.76 23.14
N ARG A 142 2.39 6.30 21.95
CA ARG A 142 1.38 6.57 20.91
C ARG A 142 1.16 5.41 19.96
N LEU A 143 1.87 4.30 20.12
CA LEU A 143 1.70 3.12 19.29
C LEU A 143 0.51 2.29 19.81
N SER A 144 -0.45 2.03 18.93
CA SER A 144 -1.58 1.13 19.18
C SER A 144 -1.37 -0.14 18.35
N VAL A 145 -0.95 -1.23 18.98
CA VAL A 145 -0.58 -2.46 18.28
C VAL A 145 -1.74 -3.46 18.29
N LYS A 146 -2.12 -3.94 17.10
CA LYS A 146 -3.02 -5.08 16.89
C LYS A 146 -2.20 -6.27 16.43
N ILE A 147 -2.50 -7.44 16.97
CA ILE A 147 -1.85 -8.70 16.62
C ILE A 147 -2.91 -9.69 16.13
N GLY A 148 -2.56 -10.46 15.13
CA GLY A 148 -3.45 -11.52 14.62
C GLY A 148 -2.91 -12.14 13.34
N ASP A 149 -3.68 -13.06 12.77
CA ASP A 149 -3.44 -13.57 11.43
C ASP A 149 -3.94 -12.56 10.40
N PHE A 150 -3.19 -12.41 9.30
CA PHE A 150 -3.62 -11.60 8.18
C PHE A 150 -4.56 -12.41 7.29
N ASP A 151 -5.84 -12.44 7.67
CA ASP A 151 -6.90 -13.06 6.88
C ASP A 151 -7.73 -12.00 6.15
N PRO A 152 -7.64 -11.90 4.80
CA PRO A 152 -8.42 -10.95 3.99
C PRO A 152 -9.94 -11.09 4.15
N ALA A 153 -10.44 -12.23 4.65
CA ALA A 153 -11.85 -12.44 4.90
C ALA A 153 -12.32 -11.81 6.22
N SER A 154 -11.41 -11.55 7.16
CA SER A 154 -11.77 -10.98 8.46
C SER A 154 -12.20 -9.52 8.37
N PRO A 155 -13.18 -9.05 9.18
CA PRO A 155 -13.64 -7.67 9.15
C PRO A 155 -12.53 -6.65 9.43
N LEU A 156 -11.62 -6.94 10.37
CA LEU A 156 -10.52 -6.07 10.74
C LEU A 156 -9.55 -5.89 9.57
N VAL A 157 -9.13 -6.98 8.92
CA VAL A 157 -8.21 -6.93 7.78
C VAL A 157 -8.86 -6.22 6.60
N ARG A 158 -10.13 -6.47 6.30
CA ARG A 158 -10.87 -5.73 5.26
C ARG A 158 -10.87 -4.22 5.49
N GLU A 159 -11.06 -3.78 6.74
CA GLU A 159 -11.01 -2.34 7.04
C GLU A 159 -9.58 -1.79 6.88
N MET A 160 -8.56 -2.52 7.33
CA MET A 160 -7.15 -2.15 7.12
C MET A 160 -6.81 -2.07 5.63
N MET A 161 -7.29 -3.00 4.81
CA MET A 161 -7.02 -3.02 3.36
C MET A 161 -7.55 -1.78 2.63
N LYS A 162 -8.59 -1.10 3.14
CA LYS A 162 -9.10 0.15 2.55
C LYS A 162 -8.10 1.31 2.65
N GLY A 163 -7.15 1.26 3.59
CA GLY A 163 -6.16 2.31 3.75
C GLY A 163 -5.06 1.91 4.72
N HIS A 164 -3.93 1.47 4.17
CA HIS A 164 -2.76 1.01 4.93
C HIS A 164 -1.47 1.45 4.25
N VAL A 165 -0.37 1.34 4.98
CA VAL A 165 1.00 1.44 4.47
C VAL A 165 1.75 0.20 4.94
N ILE A 166 2.33 -0.55 4.01
CA ILE A 166 3.10 -1.74 4.33
C ILE A 166 4.49 -1.30 4.79
N VAL A 167 4.83 -1.64 6.04
CA VAL A 167 6.16 -1.38 6.62
C VAL A 167 7.11 -2.51 6.27
N LYS A 168 6.61 -3.75 6.30
CA LYS A 168 7.36 -4.98 6.05
C LYS A 168 6.45 -6.05 5.46
N GLY A 169 6.98 -6.89 4.60
CA GLY A 169 6.25 -8.05 4.05
C GLY A 169 5.34 -7.69 2.89
N VAL A 170 5.79 -6.85 1.94
CA VAL A 170 5.00 -6.45 0.77
C VAL A 170 4.60 -7.68 -0.04
N GLU A 171 5.52 -8.60 -0.29
CA GLU A 171 5.26 -9.86 -1.00
C GLU A 171 4.23 -10.70 -0.24
N ARG A 172 4.42 -10.86 1.07
CA ARG A 172 3.49 -11.60 1.95
C ARG A 172 2.08 -11.04 1.89
N TYR A 173 1.94 -9.71 1.84
CA TYR A 173 0.64 -9.03 1.70
C TYR A 173 -0.05 -9.42 0.39
N TYR A 174 0.65 -9.32 -0.74
CA TYR A 174 0.09 -9.62 -2.05
C TYR A 174 -0.17 -11.10 -2.27
N ASP A 175 0.64 -11.98 -1.70
CA ASP A 175 0.40 -13.43 -1.71
C ASP A 175 -0.85 -13.78 -0.90
N ALA A 176 -1.03 -13.19 0.28
CA ALA A 176 -2.20 -13.44 1.12
C ALA A 176 -3.51 -12.89 0.52
N THR A 177 -3.44 -11.75 -0.20
CA THR A 177 -4.61 -11.20 -0.89
C THR A 177 -4.92 -11.90 -2.21
N GLY A 178 -4.01 -12.73 -2.72
CA GLY A 178 -4.15 -13.40 -4.00
C GLY A 178 -4.16 -12.47 -5.21
N PHE A 179 -3.72 -11.22 -5.07
CA PHE A 179 -3.82 -10.23 -6.15
C PHE A 179 -3.04 -10.65 -7.40
N PHE A 180 -1.85 -11.22 -7.22
CA PHE A 180 -1.00 -11.71 -8.31
C PHE A 180 -1.09 -13.22 -8.53
N SER A 181 -1.91 -13.94 -7.77
CA SER A 181 -2.15 -15.35 -8.01
C SER A 181 -2.82 -15.52 -9.37
N GLU A 182 -2.35 -16.47 -10.16
CA GLU A 182 -3.05 -16.88 -11.36
C GLU A 182 -4.46 -17.33 -10.97
N THR A 183 -5.48 -16.65 -11.47
CA THR A 183 -6.83 -17.20 -11.44
C THR A 183 -6.74 -18.45 -12.30
N ALA A 184 -6.87 -19.64 -11.69
CA ALA A 184 -7.01 -20.87 -12.45
C ALA A 184 -8.10 -20.63 -13.52
N ALA A 185 -7.69 -20.69 -14.78
CA ALA A 185 -8.57 -20.56 -15.93
C ALA A 185 -9.51 -21.75 -16.00
#